data_69afb0c60d16c91ac15db8c2f18889ca
#
_entry.id   69afb0c60d16c91ac15db8c2f18889ca
#
_cell.length_a   1.000
_cell.length_b   1.000
_cell.length_c   1.000
_cell.angle_alpha   90.00
_cell.angle_beta   90.00
_cell.angle_gamma   90.00
#
_symmetry.space_group_name_H-M   'P 1'
#
loop_
_entity.id
_entity.type
_entity.pdbx_description
1 polymer ?
#
loop_
_entity_poly.entity_id
_entity_poly.type
_entity_poly.pdbx_seq_one_letter_code
_entity_poly.pdbx_strand_id
1 'polypeptide(L)'
;MTTISKKEKEVLRKLATELAEYASLPIHQQKADMWKCLNGLEKVKPMIWMNEIPWHELGPEVNSIETTSELCHRQEKRIRQLIYQWKYMPGDMVLEPVIVCPLVIHDTGFDVLPQLKNAEGY
;
A
#
# COMPACT_ATOMS: atom_id res chain seq x y z
N MET A 1 -6.73 18.00 17.15
CA MET A 1 -7.04 17.58 15.76
C MET A 1 -6.04 18.22 14.81
N THR A 2 -5.29 17.42 14.11
CA THR A 2 -4.37 17.94 13.10
C THR A 2 -5.18 18.35 11.87
N THR A 3 -5.20 19.64 11.58
CA THR A 3 -5.92 20.15 10.40
C THR A 3 -5.14 19.81 9.15
N ILE A 4 -5.73 18.99 8.27
CA ILE A 4 -5.13 18.63 6.98
C ILE A 4 -5.13 19.87 6.08
N SER A 5 -3.97 20.25 5.57
CA SER A 5 -3.80 21.41 4.70
C SER A 5 -4.43 21.19 3.32
N LYS A 6 -4.73 22.31 2.62
CA LYS A 6 -5.24 22.25 1.24
C LYS A 6 -4.25 21.55 0.30
N LYS A 7 -2.95 21.85 0.45
CA LYS A 7 -1.88 21.23 -0.34
C LYS A 7 -1.85 19.71 -0.17
N GLU A 8 -1.93 19.21 1.08
CA GLU A 8 -1.94 17.77 1.34
C GLU A 8 -3.14 17.07 0.70
N LYS A 9 -4.32 17.70 0.76
CA LYS A 9 -5.51 17.18 0.07
C LYS A 9 -5.33 17.11 -1.44
N GLU A 10 -4.69 18.10 -2.05
CA GLU A 10 -4.42 18.12 -3.48
C GLU A 10 -3.45 17.01 -3.89
N VAL A 11 -2.36 16.81 -3.14
CA VAL A 11 -1.41 15.72 -3.36
C VAL A 11 -2.10 14.36 -3.30
N LEU A 12 -2.85 14.11 -2.22
CA LEU A 12 -3.54 12.82 -2.04
C LEU A 12 -4.61 12.58 -3.11
N ARG A 13 -5.37 13.61 -3.49
CA ARG A 13 -6.37 13.48 -4.56
C ARG A 13 -5.76 13.14 -5.91
N LYS A 14 -4.65 13.79 -6.26
CA LYS A 14 -3.93 13.48 -7.49
C LYS A 14 -3.48 12.01 -7.53
N LEU A 15 -2.84 11.55 -6.47
CA LEU A 15 -2.37 10.17 -6.36
C LEU A 15 -3.54 9.17 -6.33
N ALA A 16 -4.61 9.49 -5.62
CA ALA A 16 -5.80 8.64 -5.57
C ALA A 16 -6.50 8.54 -6.93
N THR A 17 -6.51 9.61 -7.72
CA THR A 17 -7.04 9.58 -9.09
C THR A 17 -6.20 8.66 -9.97
N GLU A 18 -4.88 8.79 -9.93
CA GLU A 18 -3.96 7.90 -10.67
C GLU A 18 -4.14 6.44 -10.27
N LEU A 19 -4.23 6.16 -8.97
CA LEU A 19 -4.49 4.82 -8.45
C LEU A 19 -5.83 4.26 -8.96
N ALA A 20 -6.88 5.06 -8.93
CA ALA A 20 -8.21 4.66 -9.41
C ALA A 20 -8.24 4.38 -10.90
N GLU A 21 -7.51 5.16 -11.71
CA GLU A 21 -7.37 4.92 -13.14
C GLU A 21 -6.72 3.55 -13.41
N TYR A 22 -5.60 3.25 -12.74
CA TYR A 22 -4.96 1.93 -12.86
C TYR A 22 -5.86 0.81 -12.35
N ALA A 23 -6.51 1.00 -11.22
CA ALA A 23 -7.39 -0.01 -10.62
C ALA A 23 -8.65 -0.31 -11.46
N SER A 24 -9.05 0.61 -12.34
CA SER A 24 -10.20 0.43 -13.24
C SER A 24 -9.91 -0.47 -14.45
N LEU A 25 -8.66 -0.85 -14.66
CA LEU A 25 -8.29 -1.67 -15.80
C LEU A 25 -8.89 -3.09 -15.70
N PRO A 26 -9.45 -3.64 -16.80
CA PRO A 26 -10.10 -4.96 -16.79
C PRO A 26 -9.20 -6.12 -16.37
N ILE A 27 -7.89 -5.97 -16.49
CA ILE A 27 -6.92 -6.98 -16.10
C ILE A 27 -7.01 -7.37 -14.62
N HIS A 28 -7.42 -6.46 -13.74
CA HIS A 28 -7.55 -6.74 -12.32
C HIS A 28 -8.67 -7.73 -12.02
N GLN A 29 -9.81 -7.62 -12.73
CA GLN A 29 -10.88 -8.60 -12.59
C GLN A 29 -10.44 -9.98 -13.07
N GLN A 30 -9.74 -10.05 -14.19
CA GLN A 30 -9.21 -11.32 -14.71
C GLN A 30 -8.23 -11.97 -13.71
N LYS A 31 -7.31 -11.19 -13.14
CA LYS A 31 -6.37 -11.69 -12.13
C LYS A 31 -7.09 -12.12 -10.84
N ALA A 32 -8.08 -11.36 -10.40
CA ALA A 32 -8.89 -11.72 -9.24
C ALA A 32 -9.60 -13.06 -9.43
N ASP A 33 -10.15 -13.30 -10.61
CA ASP A 33 -10.82 -14.56 -10.94
C ASP A 33 -9.81 -15.72 -10.99
N MET A 34 -8.61 -15.49 -11.53
CA MET A 34 -7.52 -16.50 -11.49
C MET A 34 -7.09 -16.83 -10.06
N TRP A 35 -7.00 -15.85 -9.15
CA TRP A 35 -6.72 -16.09 -7.74
C TRP A 35 -7.83 -16.89 -7.06
N LYS A 36 -9.09 -16.65 -7.41
CA LYS A 36 -10.22 -17.46 -6.91
C LYS A 36 -10.12 -18.90 -7.37
N CYS A 37 -9.80 -19.14 -8.64
CA CYS A 37 -9.58 -20.48 -9.19
C CYS A 37 -8.43 -21.18 -8.45
N LEU A 38 -7.29 -20.51 -8.25
CA LEU A 38 -6.16 -21.08 -7.52
C LEU A 38 -6.54 -21.44 -6.08
N ASN A 39 -7.22 -20.55 -5.38
CA ASN A 39 -7.67 -20.78 -4.01
C ASN A 39 -8.76 -21.87 -3.92
N GLY A 40 -9.54 -22.04 -4.98
CA GLY A 40 -10.51 -23.13 -5.15
C GLY A 40 -9.91 -24.46 -5.59
N LEU A 41 -8.57 -24.57 -5.65
CA LEU A 41 -7.84 -25.74 -6.13
C LEU A 41 -8.16 -26.14 -7.59
N GLU A 42 -8.57 -25.18 -8.38
CA GLU A 42 -8.79 -25.38 -9.80
C GLU A 42 -7.49 -25.21 -10.57
N LYS A 43 -7.44 -25.78 -11.79
CA LYS A 43 -6.27 -25.69 -12.65
C LYS A 43 -6.10 -24.27 -13.18
N VAL A 44 -5.00 -23.60 -12.81
CA VAL A 44 -4.60 -22.28 -13.27
C VAL A 44 -3.08 -22.25 -13.42
N LYS A 45 -2.55 -21.27 -14.19
CA LYS A 45 -1.11 -21.05 -14.23
C LYS A 45 -0.55 -20.69 -12.85
N PRO A 46 0.75 -20.91 -12.58
CA PRO A 46 1.38 -20.38 -11.39
C PRO A 46 1.16 -18.86 -11.26
N MET A 47 0.76 -18.41 -10.08
CA MET A 47 0.49 -17.01 -9.78
C MET A 47 1.58 -16.44 -8.86
N ILE A 48 1.97 -15.20 -9.10
CA ILE A 48 3.04 -14.52 -8.36
C ILE A 48 2.51 -13.22 -7.77
N TRP A 49 2.69 -13.06 -6.46
CA TRP A 49 2.46 -11.81 -5.76
C TRP A 49 3.67 -11.45 -4.92
N MET A 50 4.26 -10.28 -5.16
CA MET A 50 5.41 -9.79 -4.41
C MET A 50 4.96 -8.94 -3.22
N ASN A 51 5.31 -9.34 -2.02
CA ASN A 51 4.96 -8.64 -0.79
C ASN A 51 6.15 -7.94 -0.13
N GLU A 52 7.32 -8.58 -0.16
CA GLU A 52 8.50 -8.09 0.53
C GLU A 52 9.39 -7.29 -0.42
N ILE A 53 9.06 -6.00 -0.54
CA ILE A 53 9.78 -5.06 -1.40
C ILE A 53 10.59 -4.12 -0.49
N PRO A 54 11.90 -3.98 -0.69
CA PRO A 54 12.75 -3.09 0.10
C PRO A 54 12.53 -1.63 -0.31
N TRP A 55 11.40 -1.08 0.06
CA TRP A 55 10.95 0.26 -0.35
C TRP A 55 11.97 1.36 -0.09
N HIS A 56 12.75 1.25 0.98
CA HIS A 56 13.77 2.24 1.37
C HIS A 56 14.96 2.29 0.42
N GLU A 57 15.20 1.23 -0.36
CA GLU A 57 16.28 1.16 -1.37
C GLU A 57 15.85 1.71 -2.73
N LEU A 58 14.56 1.98 -2.91
CA LEU A 58 14.03 2.48 -4.17
C LEU A 58 14.18 4.01 -4.27
N GLY A 59 14.10 4.49 -5.50
CA GLY A 59 14.35 5.90 -5.83
C GLY A 59 13.28 6.88 -5.31
N PRO A 60 13.44 8.17 -5.67
CA PRO A 60 12.60 9.26 -5.17
C PRO A 60 11.13 9.15 -5.58
N GLU A 61 10.81 8.45 -6.65
CA GLU A 61 9.42 8.26 -7.10
C GLU A 61 8.52 7.67 -6.00
N VAL A 62 9.08 6.78 -5.18
CA VAL A 62 8.39 6.15 -4.04
C VAL A 62 8.62 6.89 -2.73
N ASN A 63 9.85 7.38 -2.52
CA ASN A 63 10.31 7.85 -1.21
C ASN A 63 10.21 9.36 -1.01
N SER A 64 9.97 10.17 -2.06
CA SER A 64 9.76 11.61 -1.93
C SER A 64 8.32 11.91 -1.51
N ILE A 65 8.09 12.00 -0.20
CA ILE A 65 6.78 12.30 0.38
C ILE A 65 6.63 13.82 0.56
N GLU A 66 5.51 14.35 0.13
CA GLU A 66 5.21 15.79 0.14
C GLU A 66 4.33 16.23 1.32
N THR A 67 3.64 15.28 1.93
CA THR A 67 2.74 15.54 3.06
C THR A 67 3.46 15.43 4.39
N THR A 68 3.01 16.19 5.39
CA THR A 68 3.65 16.31 6.70
C THR A 68 2.81 15.74 7.84
N SER A 69 1.48 15.81 7.74
CA SER A 69 0.62 15.22 8.77
C SER A 69 0.72 13.70 8.74
N GLU A 70 0.77 13.07 9.91
CA GLU A 70 1.02 11.63 10.04
C GLU A 70 0.05 10.79 9.22
N LEU A 71 -1.24 11.13 9.21
CA LEU A 71 -2.24 10.41 8.44
C LEU A 71 -1.97 10.55 6.93
N CYS A 72 -1.76 11.77 6.44
CA CYS A 72 -1.52 12.03 5.03
C CYS A 72 -0.21 11.39 4.56
N HIS A 73 0.84 11.46 5.38
CA HIS A 73 2.13 10.83 5.10
C HIS A 73 2.00 9.31 4.90
N ARG A 74 1.29 8.62 5.79
CA ARG A 74 1.03 7.17 5.65
C ARG A 74 0.23 6.86 4.40
N GLN A 75 -0.80 7.63 4.10
CA GLN A 75 -1.64 7.44 2.92
C GLN A 75 -0.84 7.70 1.63
N GLU A 76 -0.11 8.80 1.56
CA GLU A 76 0.73 9.12 0.42
C GLU A 76 1.75 8.02 0.14
N LYS A 77 2.48 7.61 1.17
CA LYS A 77 3.48 6.54 1.07
C LYS A 77 2.85 5.26 0.52
N ARG A 78 1.70 4.86 1.06
CA ARG A 78 1.02 3.64 0.61
C ARG A 78 0.56 3.72 -0.84
N ILE A 79 -0.04 4.84 -1.25
CA ILE A 79 -0.51 5.02 -2.63
C ILE A 79 0.67 5.02 -3.61
N ARG A 80 1.76 5.73 -3.29
CA ARG A 80 2.97 5.73 -4.13
C ARG A 80 3.57 4.32 -4.28
N GLN A 81 3.60 3.53 -3.22
CA GLN A 81 4.04 2.14 -3.27
C GLN A 81 3.17 1.27 -4.18
N LEU A 82 1.85 1.39 -4.09
CA LEU A 82 0.92 0.65 -4.95
C LEU A 82 1.08 1.02 -6.42
N ILE A 83 1.17 2.30 -6.72
CA ILE A 83 1.39 2.79 -8.10
C ILE A 83 2.73 2.31 -8.64
N TYR A 84 3.79 2.40 -7.85
CA TYR A 84 5.12 1.96 -8.24
C TYR A 84 5.16 0.46 -8.52
N GLN A 85 4.60 -0.35 -7.62
CA GLN A 85 4.53 -1.79 -7.79
C GLN A 85 3.75 -2.17 -9.05
N TRP A 86 2.64 -1.50 -9.32
CA TRP A 86 1.87 -1.71 -10.53
C TRP A 86 2.68 -1.39 -11.80
N LYS A 87 3.41 -0.29 -11.80
CA LYS A 87 4.19 0.15 -12.97
C LYS A 87 5.38 -0.75 -13.28
N TYR A 88 6.12 -1.18 -12.28
CA TYR A 88 7.43 -1.78 -12.46
C TYR A 88 7.54 -3.26 -12.09
N MET A 89 6.71 -3.74 -11.21
CA MET A 89 6.75 -5.13 -10.74
C MET A 89 5.36 -5.68 -10.38
N PRO A 90 4.41 -5.62 -11.32
CA PRO A 90 3.02 -5.96 -11.03
C PRO A 90 2.82 -7.45 -10.68
N GLY A 91 3.57 -8.35 -11.29
CA GLY A 91 3.27 -9.78 -11.18
C GLY A 91 1.80 -10.07 -11.49
N ASP A 92 1.14 -10.81 -10.62
CA ASP A 92 -0.29 -11.07 -10.68
C ASP A 92 -1.07 -10.30 -9.60
N MET A 93 -0.56 -9.15 -9.16
CA MET A 93 -1.25 -8.30 -8.20
C MET A 93 -2.61 -7.83 -8.72
N VAL A 94 -3.55 -7.69 -7.82
CA VAL A 94 -4.85 -7.05 -8.07
C VAL A 94 -4.83 -5.69 -7.40
N LEU A 95 -4.93 -4.63 -8.18
CA LEU A 95 -4.99 -3.27 -7.68
C LEU A 95 -6.45 -2.87 -7.48
N GLU A 96 -6.77 -2.42 -6.29
CA GLU A 96 -8.12 -1.98 -5.92
C GLU A 96 -8.13 -0.49 -5.58
N PRO A 97 -9.20 0.26 -5.93
CA PRO A 97 -9.31 1.67 -5.60
C PRO A 97 -9.76 1.86 -4.14
N VAL A 98 -9.08 1.19 -3.22
CA VAL A 98 -9.43 1.14 -1.81
C VAL A 98 -8.25 1.58 -0.96
N ILE A 99 -8.53 2.47 0.00
CA ILE A 99 -7.59 2.87 1.03
C ILE A 99 -8.04 2.24 2.35
N VAL A 100 -7.18 1.40 2.91
CA VAL A 100 -7.46 0.76 4.20
C VAL A 100 -7.13 1.73 5.32
N CYS A 101 -8.14 2.06 6.12
CA CYS A 101 -7.98 2.83 7.34
C CYS A 101 -8.14 1.88 8.53
N PRO A 102 -7.04 1.54 9.23
CA PRO A 102 -7.14 0.67 10.40
C PRO A 102 -7.91 1.34 11.52
N LEU A 103 -8.69 0.57 12.24
CA LEU A 103 -9.32 1.04 13.47
C LEU A 103 -8.24 1.33 14.52
N VAL A 104 -8.44 2.40 15.28
CA VAL A 104 -7.60 2.69 16.45
C VAL A 104 -8.01 1.73 17.55
N ILE A 105 -7.18 0.72 17.80
CA ILE A 105 -7.36 -0.24 18.88
C ILE A 105 -6.27 0.03 19.90
N HIS A 106 -6.67 0.29 21.14
CA HIS A 106 -5.75 0.39 22.26
C HIS A 106 -5.79 -0.92 23.05
N ASP A 107 -4.68 -1.64 22.98
CA ASP A 107 -4.49 -2.87 23.75
C ASP A 107 -3.51 -2.58 24.90
N THR A 108 -3.91 -2.87 26.12
CA THR A 108 -3.07 -2.70 27.30
C THR A 108 -2.07 -3.84 27.51
N GLY A 109 -2.19 -4.93 26.74
CA GLY A 109 -1.22 -6.02 26.69
C GLY A 109 -0.92 -6.65 28.05
N PHE A 110 -1.90 -6.80 28.92
CA PHE A 110 -1.74 -7.29 30.30
C PHE A 110 -0.82 -6.41 31.15
N ASP A 111 -0.74 -5.11 30.85
CA ASP A 111 0.14 -4.13 31.49
C ASP A 111 1.65 -4.43 31.38
N VAL A 112 2.03 -5.35 30.53
CA VAL A 112 3.44 -5.67 30.23
C VAL A 112 3.83 -5.04 28.90
N LEU A 113 4.68 -4.01 28.96
CA LEU A 113 5.21 -3.38 27.76
C LEU A 113 6.52 -4.08 27.33
N PRO A 114 6.65 -4.47 26.07
CA PRO A 114 7.91 -5.01 25.56
C PRO A 114 8.99 -3.93 25.60
N GLN A 115 10.14 -4.25 26.13
CA GLN A 115 11.33 -3.40 26.04
C GLN A 115 11.97 -3.60 24.68
N LEU A 116 11.72 -2.68 23.76
CA LEU A 116 12.37 -2.68 22.44
C LEU A 116 13.75 -2.02 22.57
N LYS A 117 14.80 -2.80 22.37
CA LYS A 117 16.14 -2.27 22.16
C LYS A 117 16.38 -2.19 20.66
N ASN A 118 16.56 -0.99 20.14
CA ASN A 118 17.05 -0.84 18.77
C ASN A 118 18.47 -1.41 18.74
N ALA A 119 18.71 -2.40 17.88
CA ALA A 119 20.06 -2.82 17.58
C ALA A 119 20.71 -1.67 16.79
N GLU A 120 21.71 -1.04 17.36
CA GLU A 120 22.53 -0.07 16.64
C GLU A 120 23.22 -0.81 15.50
N GLY A 121 22.90 -0.47 14.25
CA GLY A 121 23.64 -0.94 13.09
C GLY A 121 22.88 -1.69 11.98
N TYR A 122 21.56 -1.56 11.89
CA TYR A 122 20.81 -2.01 10.69
C TYR A 122 19.84 -0.94 10.23
#